data_7228667e11f072cf21a85be9be0e118c
#
_entry.id   7228667e11f072cf21a85be9be0e118c
#
_cell.length_a   1.000
_cell.length_b   1.000
_cell.length_c   1.000
_cell.angle_alpha   90.00
_cell.angle_beta   90.00
_cell.angle_gamma   90.00
#
_symmetry.space_group_name_H-M   'P 1'
#
loop_
_entity.id
_entity.type
_entity.pdbx_description
1 polymer ?
#
loop_
_entity_poly.entity_id
_entity_poly.type
_entity_poly.pdbx_seq_one_letter_code
_entity_poly.pdbx_strand_id
1 'polypeptide(L)'
;AAATEPVLTATPIENFKVVYDDSDVIVVDKPAGVAAHPSPGWRGPTVIGGVIAAGYQVSTSGAAERQGVVHRLDVGTTGLMVIAKNENSYSNLKQQFRDRTVTKVYHALVQGHMDPTEGTIDAPIDRHPREDYRFAVVADGKPSITHYKALEFFPAVSLLEIELETGRTHQIRVHFAALRHPLVGDLMYGADPTLASRLGLTRQWLHAVRLNFTHPANGESVTFTSKYPDDLEAALGLLRVAGTPKR
;
A
#
# COMPACT_ATOMS: atom_id res chain seq x y z
N ALA A 1 3.02 30.28 -6.22
CA ALA A 1 4.11 29.95 -5.31
C ALA A 1 4.87 28.79 -5.92
N ALA A 2 6.19 28.90 -6.11
CA ALA A 2 7.02 27.82 -6.59
C ALA A 2 6.94 26.67 -5.58
N ALA A 3 6.60 25.47 -6.05
CA ALA A 3 6.62 24.28 -5.20
C ALA A 3 8.08 24.07 -4.74
N THR A 4 8.31 24.15 -3.44
CA THR A 4 9.59 23.80 -2.84
C THR A 4 9.93 22.36 -3.21
N GLU A 5 11.13 22.13 -3.72
CA GLU A 5 11.59 20.77 -4.02
C GLU A 5 11.52 19.90 -2.76
N PRO A 6 11.04 18.66 -2.88
CA PRO A 6 10.95 17.77 -1.74
C PRO A 6 12.35 17.41 -1.22
N VAL A 7 12.61 17.65 0.05
CA VAL A 7 13.91 17.37 0.69
C VAL A 7 13.76 16.14 1.59
N LEU A 8 14.72 15.22 1.48
CA LEU A 8 14.83 14.08 2.37
C LEU A 8 15.35 14.55 3.74
N THR A 9 14.50 14.41 4.75
CA THR A 9 14.82 14.79 6.13
C THR A 9 14.69 13.58 7.04
N ALA A 10 15.71 13.33 7.86
CA ALA A 10 15.63 12.31 8.91
C ALA A 10 14.58 12.76 9.95
N THR A 11 13.46 12.02 10.00
CA THR A 11 12.33 12.34 10.88
C THR A 11 11.93 11.08 11.63
N PRO A 12 12.08 11.03 12.97
CA PRO A 12 11.63 9.88 13.75
C PRO A 12 10.15 9.61 13.54
N ILE A 13 9.78 8.34 13.45
CA ILE A 13 8.41 7.87 13.39
C ILE A 13 8.13 7.07 14.65
N GLU A 14 7.09 7.47 15.38
CA GLU A 14 6.66 6.77 16.57
C GLU A 14 6.21 5.33 16.21
N ASN A 15 6.65 4.35 17.01
CA ASN A 15 6.35 2.93 16.80
C ASN A 15 6.78 2.39 15.43
N PHE A 16 7.81 2.96 14.82
CA PHE A 16 8.35 2.49 13.55
C PHE A 16 8.90 1.07 13.67
N LYS A 17 8.33 0.14 12.92
CA LYS A 17 8.67 -1.26 13.02
C LYS A 17 9.54 -1.72 11.86
N VAL A 18 10.76 -2.14 12.18
CA VAL A 18 11.64 -2.87 11.27
C VAL A 18 11.34 -4.37 11.43
N VAL A 19 10.98 -5.02 10.33
CA VAL A 19 10.63 -6.45 10.28
C VAL A 19 11.87 -7.30 10.01
N TYR A 20 12.78 -6.78 9.19
CA TYR A 20 14.02 -7.43 8.81
C TYR A 20 15.09 -6.40 8.45
N ASP A 21 16.34 -6.67 8.78
CA ASP A 21 17.50 -5.84 8.44
C ASP A 21 18.74 -6.72 8.25
N ASP A 22 19.48 -6.44 7.16
CA ASP A 22 20.81 -6.98 6.92
C ASP A 22 21.70 -5.94 6.20
N SER A 23 22.78 -6.37 5.53
CA SER A 23 23.68 -5.48 4.78
C SER A 23 23.07 -4.93 3.49
N ASP A 24 22.03 -5.56 2.96
CA ASP A 24 21.52 -5.35 1.62
C ASP A 24 20.13 -4.72 1.59
N VAL A 25 19.26 -5.15 2.48
CA VAL A 25 17.87 -4.70 2.51
C VAL A 25 17.39 -4.41 3.92
N ILE A 26 16.42 -3.54 4.03
CA ILE A 26 15.61 -3.35 5.23
C ILE A 26 14.13 -3.50 4.85
N VAL A 27 13.40 -4.34 5.58
CA VAL A 27 11.95 -4.49 5.43
C VAL A 27 11.27 -3.85 6.62
N VAL A 28 10.34 -2.94 6.34
CA VAL A 28 9.59 -2.20 7.35
C VAL A 28 8.11 -2.49 7.26
N ASP A 29 7.42 -2.38 8.39
CA ASP A 29 5.97 -2.37 8.48
C ASP A 29 5.51 -0.90 8.58
N LYS A 30 5.08 -0.33 7.45
CA LYS A 30 4.74 1.08 7.36
C LYS A 30 3.45 1.39 8.14
N PRO A 31 3.47 2.30 9.11
CA PRO A 31 2.25 2.77 9.76
C PRO A 31 1.41 3.66 8.84
N ALA A 32 0.15 3.89 9.22
CA ALA A 32 -0.71 4.87 8.57
C ALA A 32 -0.22 6.31 8.83
N GLY A 33 -0.54 7.23 7.93
CA GLY A 33 -0.14 8.63 8.06
C GLY A 33 1.30 8.94 7.67
N VAL A 34 2.03 7.95 7.14
CA VAL A 34 3.43 8.07 6.72
C VAL A 34 3.53 7.84 5.22
N ALA A 35 4.16 8.76 4.49
CA ALA A 35 4.45 8.59 3.07
C ALA A 35 5.66 7.67 2.87
N ALA A 36 5.79 7.03 1.71
CA ALA A 36 6.98 6.22 1.40
C ALA A 36 8.25 7.08 1.33
N HIS A 37 8.17 8.24 0.71
CA HIS A 37 9.25 9.20 0.51
C HIS A 37 8.69 10.63 0.42
N PRO A 38 9.51 11.69 0.55
CA PRO A 38 9.09 13.05 0.31
C PRO A 38 8.44 13.21 -1.08
N SER A 39 7.42 14.05 -1.15
CA SER A 39 6.73 14.37 -2.41
C SER A 39 6.17 15.79 -2.34
N PRO A 40 5.97 16.48 -3.49
CA PRO A 40 5.42 17.82 -3.50
C PRO A 40 4.10 17.91 -2.73
N GLY A 41 4.00 18.88 -1.82
CA GLY A 41 2.82 19.10 -0.97
C GLY A 41 2.74 18.22 0.29
N TRP A 42 3.55 17.18 0.43
CA TRP A 42 3.62 16.39 1.66
C TRP A 42 4.57 17.03 2.68
N ARG A 43 4.11 17.21 3.91
CA ARG A 43 4.89 17.78 5.02
C ARG A 43 5.01 16.84 6.23
N GLY A 44 4.37 15.67 6.17
CA GLY A 44 4.41 14.67 7.23
C GLY A 44 5.66 13.78 7.18
N PRO A 45 5.75 12.80 8.10
CA PRO A 45 6.85 11.85 8.13
C PRO A 45 6.88 10.96 6.90
N THR A 46 8.07 10.42 6.59
CA THR A 46 8.27 9.49 5.48
C THR A 46 9.01 8.26 5.96
N VAL A 47 8.74 7.10 5.33
CA VAL A 47 9.42 5.84 5.67
C VAL A 47 10.93 6.00 5.56
N ILE A 48 11.41 6.57 4.46
CA ILE A 48 12.85 6.75 4.27
C ILE A 48 13.45 7.71 5.31
N GLY A 49 12.74 8.76 5.69
CA GLY A 49 13.14 9.65 6.77
C GLY A 49 13.20 8.95 8.12
N GLY A 50 12.24 8.07 8.41
CA GLY A 50 12.22 7.24 9.61
C GLY A 50 13.35 6.21 9.66
N VAL A 51 13.66 5.56 8.55
CA VAL A 51 14.78 4.62 8.43
C VAL A 51 16.10 5.31 8.73
N ILE A 52 16.34 6.50 8.15
CA ILE A 52 17.56 7.28 8.39
C ILE A 52 17.61 7.78 9.85
N ALA A 53 16.50 8.26 10.39
CA ALA A 53 16.42 8.71 11.78
C ALA A 53 16.67 7.59 12.78
N ALA A 54 16.35 6.35 12.44
CA ALA A 54 16.65 5.15 13.21
C ALA A 54 18.13 4.69 13.08
N GLY A 55 18.95 5.39 12.31
CA GLY A 55 20.40 5.12 12.16
C GLY A 55 20.75 4.14 11.05
N TYR A 56 19.79 3.73 10.23
CA TYR A 56 20.07 2.82 9.10
C TYR A 56 20.64 3.59 7.91
N GLN A 57 21.61 2.97 7.24
CA GLN A 57 22.08 3.44 5.95
C GLN A 57 21.14 2.95 4.83
N VAL A 58 20.97 3.76 3.81
CA VAL A 58 20.20 3.42 2.62
C VAL A 58 21.04 3.69 1.38
N SER A 59 20.71 3.00 0.28
CA SER A 59 21.33 3.27 -1.03
C SER A 59 21.15 4.74 -1.41
N THR A 60 22.19 5.35 -1.98
CA THR A 60 22.15 6.71 -2.53
C THR A 60 21.57 6.74 -3.95
N SER A 61 21.27 5.57 -4.53
CA SER A 61 20.62 5.46 -5.85
C SER A 61 19.17 5.90 -5.82
N GLY A 62 18.74 6.48 -6.92
CA GLY A 62 17.42 7.07 -7.10
C GLY A 62 17.47 8.59 -7.06
N ALA A 63 16.33 9.24 -7.21
CA ALA A 63 16.23 10.69 -7.02
C ALA A 63 16.51 11.05 -5.57
N ALA A 64 17.07 12.23 -5.31
CA ALA A 64 17.55 12.64 -3.99
C ALA A 64 16.52 12.50 -2.88
N GLU A 65 15.24 12.75 -3.18
CA GLU A 65 14.12 12.65 -2.24
C GLU A 65 13.62 11.23 -1.97
N ARG A 66 14.11 10.21 -2.73
CA ARG A 66 13.67 8.81 -2.62
C ARG A 66 14.79 7.79 -2.78
N GLN A 67 15.96 8.12 -2.27
CA GLN A 67 17.12 7.23 -2.25
C GLN A 67 16.78 5.90 -1.59
N GLY A 68 17.18 4.78 -2.21
CA GLY A 68 16.90 3.42 -1.72
C GLY A 68 15.46 2.92 -1.88
N VAL A 69 14.52 3.79 -2.25
CA VAL A 69 13.10 3.44 -2.39
C VAL A 69 12.83 2.80 -3.75
N VAL A 70 12.40 1.55 -3.75
CA VAL A 70 12.14 0.75 -4.96
C VAL A 70 10.66 0.59 -5.29
N HIS A 71 9.78 0.75 -4.30
CA HIS A 71 8.32 0.78 -4.44
C HIS A 71 7.68 1.67 -3.37
N ARG A 72 6.36 1.78 -3.40
CA ARG A 72 5.64 2.65 -2.46
C ARG A 72 4.30 2.09 -2.03
N LEU A 73 3.85 2.52 -0.84
CA LEU A 73 2.47 2.45 -0.35
C LEU A 73 1.92 3.87 -0.22
N ASP A 74 0.61 4.03 -0.35
CA ASP A 74 -0.08 5.30 -0.09
C ASP A 74 0.03 5.68 1.38
N VAL A 75 -0.14 6.97 1.69
CA VAL A 75 -0.05 7.49 3.07
C VAL A 75 -0.97 6.75 4.05
N GLY A 76 -2.22 6.50 3.64
CA GLY A 76 -3.19 5.78 4.46
C GLY A 76 -3.08 4.25 4.40
N THR A 77 -2.25 3.68 3.52
CA THR A 77 -2.03 2.24 3.42
C THR A 77 -0.93 1.81 4.37
N THR A 78 -1.17 0.76 5.15
CA THR A 78 -0.20 0.16 6.08
C THR A 78 0.42 -1.10 5.50
N GLY A 79 1.50 -1.58 6.11
CA GLY A 79 2.10 -2.88 5.82
C GLY A 79 3.50 -2.82 5.20
N LEU A 80 3.89 -3.90 4.58
CA LEU A 80 5.28 -4.21 4.24
C LEU A 80 5.83 -3.37 3.09
N MET A 81 7.03 -2.83 3.32
CA MET A 81 7.87 -2.21 2.30
C MET A 81 9.32 -2.68 2.44
N VAL A 82 9.99 -2.90 1.29
CA VAL A 82 11.43 -3.14 1.22
C VAL A 82 12.16 -1.90 0.73
N ILE A 83 13.30 -1.60 1.34
CA ILE A 83 14.19 -0.49 1.00
C ILE A 83 15.60 -1.08 0.77
N ALA A 84 16.27 -0.63 -0.28
CA ALA A 84 17.63 -1.03 -0.59
C ALA A 84 18.64 -0.25 0.26
N LYS A 85 19.64 -0.94 0.81
CA LYS A 85 20.69 -0.34 1.65
C LYS A 85 21.95 0.01 0.86
N ASN A 86 22.17 -0.61 -0.29
CA ASN A 86 23.31 -0.37 -1.17
C ASN A 86 22.89 -0.36 -2.64
N GLU A 87 23.83 0.05 -3.51
CA GLU A 87 23.59 0.25 -4.95
C GLU A 87 23.23 -1.03 -5.69
N ASN A 88 23.88 -2.15 -5.35
CA ASN A 88 23.62 -3.45 -5.97
C ASN A 88 22.20 -3.92 -5.64
N SER A 89 21.81 -3.83 -4.38
CA SER A 89 20.47 -4.19 -3.93
C SER A 89 19.40 -3.29 -4.53
N TYR A 90 19.68 -1.98 -4.66
CA TYR A 90 18.78 -1.06 -5.35
C TYR A 90 18.55 -1.47 -6.81
N SER A 91 19.62 -1.69 -7.55
CA SER A 91 19.55 -2.08 -8.97
C SER A 91 18.81 -3.41 -9.17
N ASN A 92 19.15 -4.40 -8.33
CA ASN A 92 18.52 -5.73 -8.35
C ASN A 92 17.03 -5.66 -8.04
N LEU A 93 16.65 -5.04 -6.92
CA LEU A 93 15.23 -4.90 -6.54
C LEU A 93 14.44 -4.09 -7.59
N LYS A 94 15.00 -3.00 -8.12
CA LYS A 94 14.36 -2.24 -9.21
C LYS A 94 14.10 -3.11 -10.43
N GLN A 95 15.03 -4.02 -10.77
CA GLN A 95 14.82 -4.95 -11.87
C GLN A 95 13.69 -5.93 -11.55
N GLN A 96 13.68 -6.53 -10.35
CA GLN A 96 12.60 -7.44 -9.92
C GLN A 96 11.21 -6.77 -9.97
N PHE A 97 11.08 -5.52 -9.50
CA PHE A 97 9.84 -4.76 -9.62
C PHE A 97 9.44 -4.47 -11.08
N ARG A 98 10.40 -4.21 -11.95
CA ARG A 98 10.19 -4.01 -13.40
C ARG A 98 9.71 -5.30 -14.08
N ASP A 99 10.36 -6.41 -13.75
CA ASP A 99 10.08 -7.74 -14.30
C ASP A 99 8.85 -8.40 -13.66
N ARG A 100 8.25 -7.73 -12.63
CA ARG A 100 7.06 -8.21 -11.90
C ARG A 100 7.29 -9.55 -11.20
N THR A 101 8.51 -9.84 -10.76
CA THR A 101 8.84 -11.05 -10.01
C THR A 101 8.64 -10.92 -8.51
N VAL A 102 8.38 -9.69 -8.03
CA VAL A 102 8.03 -9.41 -6.64
C VAL A 102 6.55 -9.69 -6.41
N THR A 103 6.23 -10.60 -5.51
CA THR A 103 4.84 -10.85 -5.11
C THR A 103 4.43 -9.87 -3.99
N LYS A 104 3.36 -9.16 -4.22
CA LYS A 104 2.77 -8.17 -3.30
C LYS A 104 1.32 -8.54 -3.04
N VAL A 105 1.04 -9.00 -1.83
CA VAL A 105 -0.31 -9.35 -1.43
C VAL A 105 -0.83 -8.34 -0.43
N TYR A 106 -2.03 -7.85 -0.70
CA TYR A 106 -2.76 -6.92 0.14
C TYR A 106 -4.05 -7.58 0.62
N HIS A 107 -4.53 -7.17 1.78
CA HIS A 107 -5.91 -7.37 2.15
C HIS A 107 -6.65 -6.04 2.12
N ALA A 108 -7.86 -6.06 1.58
CA ALA A 108 -8.74 -4.90 1.49
C ALA A 108 -10.17 -5.26 1.91
N LEU A 109 -10.82 -4.37 2.64
CA LEU A 109 -12.23 -4.45 2.92
C LEU A 109 -12.97 -3.56 1.92
N VAL A 110 -13.81 -4.13 1.07
CA VAL A 110 -14.59 -3.40 0.05
C VAL A 110 -16.06 -3.39 0.39
N GLN A 111 -16.77 -2.33 -0.03
CA GLN A 111 -18.22 -2.23 0.12
C GLN A 111 -18.93 -3.16 -0.87
N GLY A 112 -19.98 -3.83 -0.39
CA GLY A 112 -20.75 -4.79 -1.16
C GLY A 112 -20.06 -6.14 -1.30
N HIS A 113 -20.61 -6.96 -2.18
CA HIS A 113 -20.11 -8.31 -2.46
C HIS A 113 -19.63 -8.38 -3.91
N MET A 114 -18.41 -8.86 -4.08
CA MET A 114 -17.85 -9.08 -5.41
C MET A 114 -18.54 -10.27 -6.08
N ASP A 115 -18.93 -10.08 -7.33
CA ASP A 115 -19.43 -11.13 -8.22
C ASP A 115 -18.79 -10.95 -9.61
N PRO A 116 -17.92 -11.87 -10.04
CA PRO A 116 -17.51 -13.11 -9.35
C PRO A 116 -16.67 -12.87 -8.09
N THR A 117 -16.58 -13.86 -7.20
CA THR A 117 -15.85 -13.81 -5.93
C THR A 117 -14.33 -13.77 -6.07
N GLU A 118 -13.83 -14.10 -7.26
CA GLU A 118 -12.42 -13.98 -7.65
C GLU A 118 -12.32 -13.51 -9.10
N GLY A 119 -11.27 -12.78 -9.43
CA GLY A 119 -11.10 -12.28 -10.79
C GLY A 119 -9.88 -11.38 -10.97
N THR A 120 -9.80 -10.82 -12.18
CA THR A 120 -8.75 -9.90 -12.59
C THR A 120 -9.37 -8.60 -13.10
N ILE A 121 -8.89 -7.48 -12.58
CA ILE A 121 -9.21 -6.16 -13.12
C ILE A 121 -8.02 -5.74 -13.98
N ASP A 122 -8.19 -5.71 -15.29
CA ASP A 122 -7.23 -5.19 -16.25
C ASP A 122 -7.81 -3.89 -16.84
N ALA A 123 -7.43 -2.77 -16.22
CA ALA A 123 -7.97 -1.46 -16.59
C ALA A 123 -6.90 -0.37 -16.40
N PRO A 124 -6.59 0.40 -17.45
CA PRO A 124 -5.52 1.38 -17.41
C PRO A 124 -5.86 2.56 -16.50
N ILE A 125 -4.86 3.06 -15.76
CA ILE A 125 -5.01 4.13 -14.77
C ILE A 125 -4.13 5.32 -15.13
N ASP A 126 -4.71 6.52 -15.02
CA ASP A 126 -3.98 7.78 -15.01
C ASP A 126 -4.69 8.82 -14.12
N ARG A 127 -4.20 10.07 -14.14
CA ARG A 127 -4.83 11.17 -13.40
C ARG A 127 -6.29 11.32 -13.81
N HIS A 128 -7.12 11.63 -12.84
CA HIS A 128 -8.53 11.90 -13.11
C HIS A 128 -8.66 13.15 -14.02
N PRO A 129 -9.47 13.10 -15.12
CA PRO A 129 -9.49 14.16 -16.13
C PRO A 129 -9.99 15.52 -15.64
N ARG A 130 -10.65 15.58 -14.47
CA ARG A 130 -11.21 16.80 -13.90
C ARG A 130 -10.72 17.14 -12.50
N GLU A 131 -10.01 16.21 -11.83
CA GLU A 131 -9.62 16.34 -10.41
C GLU A 131 -8.15 15.96 -10.24
N ASP A 132 -7.27 16.94 -10.23
CA ASP A 132 -5.81 16.74 -10.24
C ASP A 132 -5.26 15.91 -9.06
N TYR A 133 -5.99 15.83 -7.95
CA TYR A 133 -5.60 15.10 -6.74
C TYR A 133 -5.98 13.61 -6.78
N ARG A 134 -6.77 13.16 -7.77
CA ARG A 134 -7.25 11.78 -7.90
C ARG A 134 -6.70 11.08 -9.14
N PHE A 135 -6.83 9.77 -9.13
CA PHE A 135 -6.59 8.89 -10.28
C PHE A 135 -7.90 8.23 -10.70
N ALA A 136 -7.97 7.78 -11.94
CA ALA A 136 -9.15 7.11 -12.48
C ALA A 136 -8.75 6.05 -13.52
N VAL A 137 -9.65 5.13 -13.80
CA VAL A 137 -9.58 4.29 -14.99
C VAL A 137 -9.87 5.18 -16.20
N VAL A 138 -8.89 5.28 -17.12
CA VAL A 138 -8.99 6.08 -18.35
C VAL A 138 -8.38 5.30 -19.50
N ALA A 139 -8.96 5.40 -20.71
CA ALA A 139 -8.60 4.59 -21.87
C ALA A 139 -7.10 4.69 -22.25
N ASP A 140 -6.54 5.89 -22.17
CA ASP A 140 -5.13 6.16 -22.53
C ASP A 140 -4.21 6.10 -21.30
N GLY A 141 -4.65 5.50 -20.21
CA GLY A 141 -3.89 5.35 -18.98
C GLY A 141 -2.78 4.31 -19.07
N LYS A 142 -2.02 4.21 -17.99
CA LYS A 142 -0.95 3.21 -17.88
C LYS A 142 -1.55 1.84 -17.56
N PRO A 143 -1.14 0.75 -18.24
CA PRO A 143 -1.60 -0.60 -17.98
C PRO A 143 -1.53 -0.94 -16.50
N SER A 144 -2.62 -1.47 -15.95
CA SER A 144 -2.76 -1.74 -14.53
C SER A 144 -3.57 -3.01 -14.32
N ILE A 145 -2.97 -4.02 -13.65
CA ILE A 145 -3.53 -5.34 -13.45
C ILE A 145 -3.59 -5.65 -11.95
N THR A 146 -4.79 -5.99 -11.49
CA THR A 146 -5.10 -6.33 -10.09
C THR A 146 -5.88 -7.63 -10.04
N HIS A 147 -5.35 -8.66 -9.37
CA HIS A 147 -6.06 -9.90 -9.10
C HIS A 147 -6.71 -9.82 -7.71
N TYR A 148 -7.89 -10.41 -7.57
CA TYR A 148 -8.57 -10.45 -6.27
C TYR A 148 -9.27 -11.78 -6.05
N LYS A 149 -9.43 -12.12 -4.76
CA LYS A 149 -10.20 -13.25 -4.27
C LYS A 149 -10.87 -12.90 -2.96
N ALA A 150 -12.15 -13.19 -2.83
CA ALA A 150 -12.88 -13.00 -1.59
C ALA A 150 -12.41 -14.00 -0.52
N LEU A 151 -12.11 -13.49 0.66
CA LEU A 151 -11.73 -14.30 1.83
C LEU A 151 -12.90 -14.49 2.79
N GLU A 152 -13.66 -13.41 3.04
CA GLU A 152 -14.76 -13.41 4.02
C GLU A 152 -15.87 -12.45 3.58
N PHE A 153 -17.13 -12.82 3.80
CA PHE A 153 -18.30 -12.00 3.49
C PHE A 153 -19.00 -11.57 4.77
N PHE A 154 -19.40 -10.30 4.80
CA PHE A 154 -20.21 -9.70 5.84
C PHE A 154 -21.47 -9.07 5.21
N PRO A 155 -22.50 -8.67 5.96
CA PRO A 155 -23.77 -8.21 5.39
C PRO A 155 -23.67 -7.10 4.34
N ALA A 156 -22.67 -6.21 4.43
CA ALA A 156 -22.54 -5.06 3.55
C ALA A 156 -21.14 -4.89 2.94
N VAL A 157 -20.20 -5.80 3.23
CA VAL A 157 -18.81 -5.68 2.82
C VAL A 157 -18.18 -7.05 2.59
N SER A 158 -17.07 -7.08 1.85
CA SER A 158 -16.25 -8.27 1.62
C SER A 158 -14.79 -7.99 1.97
N LEU A 159 -14.15 -8.93 2.64
CA LEU A 159 -12.70 -8.96 2.82
C LEU A 159 -12.09 -9.68 1.62
N LEU A 160 -11.13 -9.03 0.96
CA LEU A 160 -10.46 -9.55 -0.23
C LEU A 160 -8.98 -9.73 0.01
N GLU A 161 -8.41 -10.81 -0.54
CA GLU A 161 -6.99 -10.90 -0.86
C GLU A 161 -6.77 -10.32 -2.26
N ILE A 162 -5.73 -9.51 -2.41
CA ILE A 162 -5.42 -8.79 -3.65
C ILE A 162 -3.95 -8.99 -3.98
N GLU A 163 -3.66 -9.40 -5.20
CA GLU A 163 -2.30 -9.48 -5.73
C GLU A 163 -2.12 -8.50 -6.88
N LEU A 164 -1.01 -7.75 -6.86
CA LEU A 164 -0.69 -6.72 -7.84
C LEU A 164 0.41 -7.18 -8.79
N GLU A 165 0.13 -7.24 -10.10
CA GLU A 165 1.19 -7.30 -11.12
C GLU A 165 1.84 -5.94 -11.32
N THR A 166 1.06 -4.87 -11.32
CA THR A 166 1.51 -3.48 -11.48
C THR A 166 1.36 -2.71 -10.17
N GLY A 167 2.00 -1.55 -10.05
CA GLY A 167 1.93 -0.71 -8.84
C GLY A 167 1.72 0.76 -9.20
N ARG A 168 0.56 1.11 -9.78
CA ARG A 168 0.21 2.51 -10.07
C ARG A 168 -0.30 3.20 -8.82
N THR A 169 -0.20 4.52 -8.81
CA THR A 169 -0.73 5.34 -7.70
C THR A 169 -2.21 5.03 -7.47
N HIS A 170 -2.58 4.74 -6.24
CA HIS A 170 -3.94 4.41 -5.82
C HIS A 170 -4.57 3.21 -6.56
N GLN A 171 -3.80 2.33 -7.18
CA GLN A 171 -4.32 1.31 -8.12
C GLN A 171 -5.47 0.49 -7.55
N ILE A 172 -5.32 -0.12 -6.37
CA ILE A 172 -6.38 -0.92 -5.74
C ILE A 172 -7.62 -0.06 -5.50
N ARG A 173 -7.44 1.12 -4.93
CA ARG A 173 -8.50 2.07 -4.59
C ARG A 173 -9.29 2.50 -5.83
N VAL A 174 -8.59 2.82 -6.92
CA VAL A 174 -9.19 3.22 -8.21
C VAL A 174 -9.95 2.05 -8.85
N HIS A 175 -9.35 0.88 -8.91
CA HIS A 175 -9.96 -0.29 -9.55
C HIS A 175 -11.26 -0.70 -8.87
N PHE A 176 -11.27 -0.81 -7.54
CA PHE A 176 -12.49 -1.20 -6.83
C PHE A 176 -13.55 -0.10 -6.81
N ALA A 177 -13.16 1.18 -6.77
CA ALA A 177 -14.12 2.29 -6.94
C ALA A 177 -14.76 2.28 -8.32
N ALA A 178 -14.01 1.99 -9.39
CA ALA A 178 -14.54 1.87 -10.75
C ALA A 178 -15.55 0.73 -10.89
N LEU A 179 -15.39 -0.35 -10.14
CA LEU A 179 -16.35 -1.46 -10.05
C LEU A 179 -17.52 -1.17 -9.09
N ARG A 180 -17.62 0.03 -8.50
CA ARG A 180 -18.62 0.43 -7.49
C ARG A 180 -18.52 -0.34 -6.17
N HIS A 181 -17.34 -0.86 -5.87
CA HIS A 181 -16.98 -1.50 -4.61
C HIS A 181 -15.82 -0.74 -3.92
N PRO A 182 -15.97 0.56 -3.58
CA PRO A 182 -14.88 1.32 -2.98
C PRO A 182 -14.41 0.66 -1.68
N LEU A 183 -13.14 0.86 -1.34
CA LEU A 183 -12.59 0.37 -0.08
C LEU A 183 -13.27 1.08 1.09
N VAL A 184 -13.66 0.33 2.10
CA VAL A 184 -14.27 0.90 3.32
C VAL A 184 -13.30 1.90 3.95
N GLY A 185 -13.82 3.10 4.27
CA GLY A 185 -13.02 4.21 4.81
C GLY A 185 -12.33 5.09 3.75
N ASP A 186 -12.40 4.75 2.47
CA ASP A 186 -11.79 5.53 1.38
C ASP A 186 -12.75 6.61 0.86
N LEU A 187 -12.91 7.66 1.64
CA LEU A 187 -13.82 8.77 1.30
C LEU A 187 -13.42 9.48 -0.01
N MET A 188 -12.12 9.49 -0.35
CA MET A 188 -11.63 10.08 -1.60
C MET A 188 -12.21 9.35 -2.82
N TYR A 189 -12.45 8.06 -2.72
CA TYR A 189 -12.98 7.23 -3.81
C TYR A 189 -14.44 6.79 -3.60
N GLY A 190 -15.19 7.51 -2.76
CA GLY A 190 -16.64 7.40 -2.69
C GLY A 190 -17.17 6.34 -1.73
N ALA A 191 -16.35 5.91 -0.75
CA ALA A 191 -16.86 5.07 0.33
C ALA A 191 -17.89 5.77 1.19
N ASP A 192 -18.84 4.99 1.74
CA ASP A 192 -19.86 5.48 2.66
C ASP A 192 -19.23 5.98 3.97
N PRO A 193 -19.34 7.27 4.30
CA PRO A 193 -18.78 7.82 5.53
C PRO A 193 -19.49 7.29 6.78
N THR A 194 -20.75 6.88 6.69
CA THR A 194 -21.52 6.33 7.81
C THR A 194 -20.97 4.97 8.19
N LEU A 195 -20.69 4.13 7.20
CA LEU A 195 -20.06 2.81 7.42
C LEU A 195 -18.66 2.97 8.00
N ALA A 196 -17.84 3.87 7.45
CA ALA A 196 -16.51 4.16 7.95
C ALA A 196 -16.55 4.57 9.44
N SER A 197 -17.43 5.52 9.79
CA SER A 197 -17.61 5.99 11.17
C SER A 197 -18.05 4.87 12.12
N ARG A 198 -18.99 4.02 11.70
CA ARG A 198 -19.46 2.87 12.51
C ARG A 198 -18.34 1.87 12.80
N LEU A 199 -17.38 1.73 11.91
CA LEU A 199 -16.23 0.84 12.05
C LEU A 199 -15.01 1.53 12.67
N GLY A 200 -15.10 2.82 13.03
CA GLY A 200 -14.01 3.59 13.61
C GLY A 200 -12.86 3.87 12.62
N LEU A 201 -13.14 3.87 11.31
CA LEU A 201 -12.13 4.06 10.27
C LEU A 201 -12.03 5.52 9.84
N THR A 202 -10.81 6.04 9.80
CA THR A 202 -10.46 7.38 9.29
C THR A 202 -9.65 7.32 7.99
N ARG A 203 -9.41 6.11 7.48
CA ARG A 203 -8.64 5.81 6.29
C ARG A 203 -9.18 4.57 5.59
N GLN A 204 -8.72 4.32 4.36
CA GLN A 204 -9.03 3.09 3.64
C GLN A 204 -8.58 1.85 4.42
N TRP A 205 -9.44 0.84 4.52
CA TRP A 205 -9.10 -0.48 5.04
C TRP A 205 -8.27 -1.22 3.99
N LEU A 206 -6.96 -0.98 3.99
CA LEU A 206 -6.00 -1.54 3.04
C LEU A 206 -4.66 -1.78 3.74
N HIS A 207 -4.14 -3.00 3.61
CA HIS A 207 -2.91 -3.42 4.27
C HIS A 207 -2.09 -4.36 3.38
N ALA A 208 -0.80 -4.08 3.22
CA ALA A 208 0.17 -4.93 2.54
C ALA A 208 0.61 -6.07 3.47
N VAL A 209 -0.07 -7.21 3.40
CA VAL A 209 0.08 -8.32 4.36
C VAL A 209 1.26 -9.22 4.07
N ARG A 210 1.67 -9.36 2.79
CA ARG A 210 2.76 -10.25 2.39
C ARG A 210 3.59 -9.63 1.27
N LEU A 211 4.89 -9.74 1.42
CA LEU A 211 5.88 -9.33 0.43
C LEU A 211 6.87 -10.48 0.22
N ASN A 212 7.02 -10.92 -1.04
CA ASN A 212 8.02 -11.91 -1.41
C ASN A 212 8.89 -11.36 -2.54
N PHE A 213 10.20 -11.54 -2.42
CA PHE A 213 11.17 -11.17 -3.45
C PHE A 213 12.40 -12.07 -3.38
N THR A 214 13.21 -12.03 -4.43
CA THR A 214 14.52 -12.71 -4.42
C THR A 214 15.54 -11.81 -3.73
N HIS A 215 16.21 -12.34 -2.70
CA HIS A 215 17.19 -11.57 -1.93
C HIS A 215 18.38 -11.15 -2.81
N PRO A 216 18.72 -9.84 -2.88
CA PRO A 216 19.71 -9.34 -3.83
C PRO A 216 21.11 -9.92 -3.68
N ALA A 217 21.51 -10.30 -2.47
CA ALA A 217 22.86 -10.78 -2.18
C ALA A 217 23.05 -12.27 -2.48
N ASN A 218 22.05 -13.12 -2.17
CA ASN A 218 22.22 -14.58 -2.22
C ASN A 218 21.27 -15.29 -3.20
N GLY A 219 20.32 -14.58 -3.79
CA GLY A 219 19.36 -15.16 -4.73
C GLY A 219 18.27 -16.04 -4.10
N GLU A 220 18.17 -16.09 -2.79
CA GLU A 220 17.11 -16.85 -2.10
C GLU A 220 15.76 -16.14 -2.17
N SER A 221 14.67 -16.91 -2.31
CA SER A 221 13.33 -16.37 -2.18
C SER A 221 13.01 -16.12 -0.72
N VAL A 222 12.72 -14.87 -0.37
CA VAL A 222 12.38 -14.46 1.00
C VAL A 222 10.96 -13.94 1.07
N THR A 223 10.24 -14.30 2.13
CA THR A 223 8.85 -13.91 2.35
C THR A 223 8.69 -13.28 3.71
N PHE A 224 8.05 -12.11 3.74
CA PHE A 224 7.69 -11.40 4.96
C PHE A 224 6.18 -11.27 5.06
N THR A 225 5.66 -11.29 6.30
CA THR A 225 4.24 -11.12 6.59
C THR A 225 4.04 -10.05 7.65
N SER A 226 2.91 -9.34 7.59
CA SER A 226 2.50 -8.36 8.58
C SER A 226 1.10 -8.67 9.08
N LYS A 227 0.85 -8.40 10.37
CA LYS A 227 -0.47 -8.47 10.99
C LYS A 227 -1.22 -7.15 10.77
N TYR A 228 -2.53 -7.20 10.79
CA TYR A 228 -3.32 -5.98 10.73
C TYR A 228 -2.99 -5.05 11.92
N PRO A 229 -2.87 -3.75 11.68
CA PRO A 229 -2.81 -2.77 12.76
C PRO A 229 -4.15 -2.68 13.49
N ASP A 230 -4.12 -2.15 14.71
CA ASP A 230 -5.24 -2.19 15.66
C ASP A 230 -6.54 -1.61 15.09
N ASP A 231 -6.47 -0.53 14.30
CA ASP A 231 -7.65 0.10 13.69
C ASP A 231 -8.34 -0.83 12.68
N LEU A 232 -7.56 -1.55 11.87
CA LEU A 232 -8.09 -2.49 10.90
C LEU A 232 -8.60 -3.77 11.56
N GLU A 233 -7.90 -4.27 12.57
CA GLU A 233 -8.33 -5.45 13.34
C GLU A 233 -9.61 -5.17 14.11
N ALA A 234 -9.72 -3.99 14.75
CA ALA A 234 -10.93 -3.57 15.47
C ALA A 234 -12.14 -3.48 14.54
N ALA A 235 -11.99 -2.85 13.36
CA ALA A 235 -13.06 -2.76 12.37
C ALA A 235 -13.55 -4.15 11.91
N LEU A 236 -12.61 -5.07 11.66
CA LEU A 236 -12.93 -6.44 11.25
C LEU A 236 -13.63 -7.20 12.38
N GLY A 237 -13.19 -7.02 13.63
CA GLY A 237 -13.82 -7.58 14.82
C GLY A 237 -15.29 -7.15 14.98
N LEU A 238 -15.59 -5.86 14.76
CA LEU A 238 -16.96 -5.34 14.78
C LEU A 238 -17.86 -6.00 13.72
N LEU A 239 -17.34 -6.24 12.53
CA LEU A 239 -18.08 -6.92 11.46
C LEU A 239 -18.37 -8.38 11.79
N ARG A 240 -17.41 -9.10 12.37
CA ARG A 240 -17.55 -10.51 12.77
C ARG A 240 -18.61 -10.67 13.88
N VAL A 241 -18.61 -9.76 14.86
CA VAL A 241 -19.65 -9.75 15.92
C VAL A 241 -21.03 -9.44 15.34
N ALA A 242 -21.13 -8.47 14.42
CA ALA A 242 -22.42 -8.10 13.79
C ALA A 242 -22.98 -9.21 12.89
N GLY A 243 -22.12 -10.03 12.27
CA GLY A 243 -22.50 -11.16 11.43
C GLY A 243 -22.89 -12.43 12.20
N THR A 244 -22.66 -12.47 13.51
CA THR A 244 -23.05 -13.64 14.32
C THR A 244 -24.56 -13.60 14.58
N PRO A 245 -25.34 -14.65 14.21
CA PRO A 245 -26.77 -14.68 14.53
C PRO A 245 -26.98 -14.53 16.03
N LYS A 246 -27.83 -13.59 16.44
CA LYS A 246 -28.27 -13.53 17.84
C LYS A 246 -29.01 -14.83 18.15
N ARG A 247 -28.47 -15.65 19.05
CA ARG A 247 -29.12 -16.83 19.60
C ARG A 247 -30.30 -16.44 20.44
#